data_cb330e372ae722d4e5e49aacc528d162
#
_entry.id   cb330e372ae722d4e5e49aacc528d162
#
_cell.length_a   1.000
_cell.length_b   1.000
_cell.length_c   1.000
_cell.angle_alpha   90.00
_cell.angle_beta   90.00
_cell.angle_gamma   90.00
#
_symmetry.space_group_name_H-M   'P 1'
#
loop_
_entity.id
_entity.type
_entity.pdbx_description
1 polymer ?
#
loop_
_entity_poly.entity_id
_entity_poly.type
_entity_poly.pdbx_seq_one_letter_code
_entity_poly.pdbx_strand_id
1 'polypeptide(L)'
;DLHFTFHRDDIQVLNEAAREGRYDVTAISMAAYPELADDYYLLPIGASVGDGFGPAVVVAPDSPYQTMADLCGKTVAVPGINTSAYYAAKGVLPDFDPDPTYFLDIPEKVLSGEVDAGILIHELQMDPSRAGLRKLTDLGTEWRKLYNLPLPLGGNVINRRLGPELCQQVGNLLKQSIEWGLASRES
;
A
#
# COMPACT_ATOMS: atom_id res chain seq x y z
N ASP A 1 31.00 0.39 12.78
CA ASP A 1 30.01 -0.66 12.50
C ASP A 1 28.61 -0.10 12.74
N LEU A 2 27.67 -0.37 11.82
CA LEU A 2 26.27 -0.01 11.98
C LEU A 2 25.51 -1.17 12.61
N HIS A 3 24.64 -0.85 13.58
CA HIS A 3 23.74 -1.81 14.19
C HIS A 3 22.32 -1.46 13.80
N PHE A 4 21.53 -2.46 13.37
CA PHE A 4 20.14 -2.30 12.97
C PHE A 4 19.20 -3.01 13.95
N THR A 5 18.17 -2.29 14.38
CA THR A 5 17.03 -2.87 15.10
C THR A 5 15.86 -2.92 14.15
N PHE A 6 15.24 -4.10 14.01
CA PHE A 6 14.15 -4.31 13.06
C PHE A 6 12.79 -4.30 13.77
N HIS A 7 11.85 -3.56 13.19
CA HIS A 7 10.46 -3.54 13.60
C HIS A 7 9.59 -3.99 12.43
N ARG A 8 8.54 -4.75 12.69
CA ARG A 8 7.57 -5.20 11.68
C ARG A 8 6.19 -4.74 12.09
N ASP A 9 5.55 -4.00 11.20
CA ASP A 9 4.20 -3.50 11.35
C ASP A 9 3.52 -3.42 9.98
N ASP A 10 2.20 -3.23 9.98
CA ASP A 10 1.48 -2.93 8.76
C ASP A 10 1.81 -1.52 8.24
N ILE A 11 1.50 -1.28 6.97
CA ILE A 11 1.88 -0.05 6.28
C ILE A 11 1.19 1.20 6.86
N GLN A 12 -0.02 1.09 7.41
CA GLN A 12 -0.70 2.21 8.05
C GLN A 12 0.04 2.65 9.32
N VAL A 13 0.44 1.69 10.16
CA VAL A 13 1.23 1.95 11.38
C VAL A 13 2.61 2.54 11.03
N LEU A 14 3.26 2.03 9.97
CA LEU A 14 4.55 2.56 9.51
C LEU A 14 4.41 4.00 8.99
N ASN A 15 3.34 4.34 8.28
CA ASN A 15 3.06 5.71 7.83
C ASN A 15 2.89 6.66 9.02
N GLU A 16 2.16 6.24 10.06
CA GLU A 16 1.99 7.02 11.30
C GLU A 16 3.30 7.19 12.05
N ALA A 17 4.07 6.11 12.20
CA ALA A 17 5.39 6.16 12.82
C ALA A 17 6.38 7.07 12.06
N ALA A 18 6.29 7.14 10.74
CA ALA A 18 7.09 8.06 9.93
C ALA A 18 6.71 9.54 10.22
N ARG A 19 5.42 9.85 10.33
CA ARG A 19 4.97 11.21 10.71
C ARG A 19 5.48 11.65 12.09
N GLU A 20 5.61 10.70 13.00
CA GLU A 20 6.18 10.94 14.34
C GLU A 20 7.72 10.98 14.34
N GLY A 21 8.36 10.70 13.20
CA GLY A 21 9.82 10.60 13.11
C GLY A 21 10.39 9.43 13.92
N ARG A 22 9.59 8.38 14.17
CA ARG A 22 9.93 7.28 15.10
C ARG A 22 11.09 6.44 14.60
N TYR A 23 11.15 6.15 13.30
CA TYR A 23 12.18 5.30 12.70
C TYR A 23 13.16 6.08 11.85
N ASP A 24 14.42 5.64 11.87
CA ASP A 24 15.47 6.20 11.03
C ASP A 24 15.29 5.80 9.56
N VAL A 25 14.88 4.57 9.33
CA VAL A 25 14.55 4.02 8.01
C VAL A 25 13.22 3.30 8.12
N THR A 26 12.30 3.52 7.19
CA THR A 26 11.01 2.83 7.20
C THR A 26 10.44 2.70 5.79
N ALA A 27 9.60 1.68 5.61
CA ALA A 27 8.71 1.64 4.46
C ALA A 27 7.53 2.60 4.68
N ILE A 28 7.06 3.19 3.60
CA ILE A 28 5.86 4.04 3.59
C ILE A 28 5.00 3.79 2.36
N SER A 29 3.74 4.16 2.45
CA SER A 29 2.91 4.36 1.26
C SER A 29 3.43 5.57 0.49
N MET A 30 3.55 5.48 -0.84
CA MET A 30 3.99 6.63 -1.65
C MET A 30 3.07 7.84 -1.51
N ALA A 31 1.78 7.61 -1.25
CA ALA A 31 0.81 8.68 -0.99
C ALA A 31 1.11 9.49 0.29
N ALA A 32 1.83 8.91 1.26
CA ALA A 32 2.24 9.61 2.48
C ALA A 32 3.50 10.47 2.29
N TYR A 33 4.30 10.20 1.25
CA TYR A 33 5.60 10.87 1.06
C TYR A 33 5.53 12.40 0.96
N PRO A 34 4.54 13.03 0.29
CA PRO A 34 4.47 14.49 0.22
C PRO A 34 4.46 15.18 1.58
N GLU A 35 3.87 14.57 2.60
CA GLU A 35 3.84 15.09 3.97
C GLU A 35 5.15 14.84 4.74
N LEU A 36 5.98 13.91 4.27
CA LEU A 36 7.22 13.46 4.92
C LEU A 36 8.48 14.03 4.25
N ALA A 37 8.34 14.71 3.13
CA ALA A 37 9.47 15.08 2.27
C ALA A 37 10.47 16.06 2.94
N ASP A 38 10.02 16.84 3.93
CA ASP A 38 10.89 17.74 4.69
C ASP A 38 11.76 16.99 5.71
N ASP A 39 11.26 15.87 6.24
CA ASP A 39 11.94 15.10 7.29
C ASP A 39 12.67 13.86 6.74
N TYR A 40 12.28 13.38 5.56
CA TYR A 40 12.80 12.14 5.00
C TYR A 40 13.29 12.31 3.55
N TYR A 41 14.36 11.59 3.21
CA TYR A 41 14.73 11.32 1.83
C TYR A 41 14.03 10.05 1.34
N LEU A 42 13.44 10.09 0.15
CA LEU A 42 13.00 8.88 -0.55
C LEU A 42 14.23 8.14 -1.08
N LEU A 43 14.35 6.86 -0.72
CA LEU A 43 15.42 6.02 -1.24
C LEU A 43 15.07 5.54 -2.67
N PRO A 44 16.03 5.55 -3.61
CA PRO A 44 15.80 5.20 -5.01
C PRO A 44 15.74 3.68 -5.24
N ILE A 45 15.44 2.90 -4.19
CA ILE A 45 15.46 1.43 -4.20
C ILE A 45 14.40 0.86 -3.27
N GLY A 46 13.95 -0.36 -3.56
CA GLY A 46 12.98 -1.08 -2.74
C GLY A 46 11.57 -0.49 -2.85
N ALA A 47 11.21 0.06 -4.01
CA ALA A 47 9.87 0.55 -4.25
C ALA A 47 8.91 -0.56 -4.71
N SER A 48 7.63 -0.40 -4.39
CA SER A 48 6.53 -1.19 -4.92
C SER A 48 5.71 -0.34 -5.90
N VAL A 49 5.59 -0.85 -7.11
CA VAL A 49 4.90 -0.15 -8.21
C VAL A 49 4.02 -1.15 -8.96
N GLY A 50 2.76 -0.80 -9.15
CA GLY A 50 1.82 -1.58 -9.95
C GLY A 50 1.78 -1.09 -11.40
N ASP A 51 2.20 -1.92 -12.35
CA ASP A 51 2.08 -1.63 -13.78
C ASP A 51 0.95 -2.46 -14.39
N GLY A 52 -0.26 -1.91 -14.40
CA GLY A 52 -1.47 -2.59 -14.85
C GLY A 52 -2.07 -3.57 -13.83
N PHE A 53 -1.58 -3.58 -12.62
CA PHE A 53 -2.14 -4.31 -11.47
C PHE A 53 -1.94 -3.51 -10.18
N GLY A 54 -2.74 -3.81 -9.15
CA GLY A 54 -2.66 -3.09 -7.87
C GLY A 54 -3.64 -3.64 -6.84
N PRO A 55 -4.03 -2.83 -5.85
CA PRO A 55 -5.02 -3.22 -4.88
C PRO A 55 -6.34 -3.64 -5.53
N ALA A 56 -6.93 -4.71 -5.05
CA ALA A 56 -8.17 -5.26 -5.57
C ALA A 56 -9.37 -4.69 -4.82
N VAL A 57 -10.36 -4.18 -5.55
CA VAL A 57 -11.68 -3.87 -4.99
C VAL A 57 -12.52 -5.15 -5.03
N VAL A 58 -13.06 -5.53 -3.89
CA VAL A 58 -13.78 -6.80 -3.72
C VAL A 58 -15.15 -6.59 -3.08
N VAL A 59 -16.04 -7.52 -3.35
CA VAL A 59 -17.37 -7.59 -2.78
C VAL A 59 -17.70 -9.05 -2.38
N ALA A 60 -18.76 -9.25 -1.60
CA ALA A 60 -19.26 -10.58 -1.31
C ALA A 60 -19.68 -11.30 -2.61
N PRO A 61 -19.65 -12.67 -2.66
CA PRO A 61 -19.97 -13.41 -3.88
C PRO A 61 -21.38 -13.13 -4.44
N ASP A 62 -22.33 -12.96 -3.55
CA ASP A 62 -23.76 -12.71 -3.82
C ASP A 62 -24.12 -11.21 -3.86
N SER A 63 -23.12 -10.34 -3.73
CA SER A 63 -23.31 -8.88 -3.78
C SER A 63 -23.98 -8.44 -5.09
N PRO A 64 -24.95 -7.52 -5.04
CA PRO A 64 -25.62 -6.98 -6.21
C PRO A 64 -24.70 -6.04 -7.05
N TYR A 65 -23.61 -5.57 -6.47
CA TYR A 65 -22.69 -4.62 -7.12
C TYR A 65 -21.87 -5.31 -8.20
N GLN A 66 -21.99 -4.85 -9.45
CA GLN A 66 -21.32 -5.43 -10.62
C GLN A 66 -20.25 -4.51 -11.22
N THR A 67 -20.35 -3.22 -10.94
CA THR A 67 -19.47 -2.18 -11.49
C THR A 67 -18.96 -1.25 -10.39
N MET A 68 -17.90 -0.49 -10.69
CA MET A 68 -17.42 0.56 -9.78
C MET A 68 -18.48 1.62 -9.48
N ALA A 69 -19.33 1.93 -10.46
CA ALA A 69 -20.39 2.94 -10.31
C ALA A 69 -21.40 2.56 -9.21
N ASP A 70 -21.59 1.26 -8.97
CA ASP A 70 -22.52 0.76 -7.94
C ASP A 70 -22.01 1.06 -6.52
N LEU A 71 -20.73 1.41 -6.37
CA LEU A 71 -20.13 1.76 -5.08
C LEU A 71 -20.34 3.23 -4.69
N CYS A 72 -21.05 4.01 -5.49
CA CYS A 72 -21.35 5.41 -5.16
C CYS A 72 -22.17 5.50 -3.86
N GLY A 73 -21.62 6.22 -2.86
CA GLY A 73 -22.23 6.36 -1.53
C GLY A 73 -22.25 5.10 -0.69
N LYS A 74 -21.45 4.07 -1.05
CA LYS A 74 -21.35 2.79 -0.32
C LYS A 74 -20.20 2.83 0.67
N THR A 75 -20.32 2.01 1.72
CA THR A 75 -19.26 1.85 2.72
C THR A 75 -18.21 0.86 2.20
N VAL A 76 -16.98 1.32 2.10
CA VAL A 76 -15.85 0.53 1.59
C VAL A 76 -14.75 0.41 2.65
N ALA A 77 -14.47 -0.82 3.08
CA ALA A 77 -13.35 -1.08 3.98
C ALA A 77 -12.01 -0.79 3.29
N VAL A 78 -11.19 0.05 3.91
CA VAL A 78 -9.89 0.48 3.38
C VAL A 78 -8.75 0.14 4.36
N PRO A 79 -7.56 -0.26 3.88
CA PRO A 79 -6.47 -0.70 4.75
C PRO A 79 -5.78 0.45 5.52
N GLY A 80 -6.42 1.59 5.59
CA GLY A 80 -5.98 2.82 6.24
C GLY A 80 -6.05 4.03 5.32
N ILE A 81 -6.44 5.15 5.88
CA ILE A 81 -6.64 6.42 5.15
C ILE A 81 -5.35 7.09 4.68
N ASN A 82 -4.19 6.62 5.16
CA ASN A 82 -2.87 7.13 4.78
C ASN A 82 -2.17 6.21 3.76
N THR A 83 -2.88 5.24 3.19
CA THR A 83 -2.29 4.26 2.28
C THR A 83 -2.44 4.66 0.82
N SER A 84 -1.48 4.24 -0.03
CA SER A 84 -1.59 4.41 -1.48
C SER A 84 -2.82 3.70 -2.05
N ALA A 85 -3.26 2.61 -1.43
CA ALA A 85 -4.48 1.89 -1.82
C ALA A 85 -5.72 2.77 -1.66
N TYR A 86 -5.85 3.49 -0.54
CA TYR A 86 -6.94 4.42 -0.30
C TYR A 86 -6.91 5.59 -1.31
N TYR A 87 -5.76 6.22 -1.52
CA TYR A 87 -5.66 7.33 -2.47
C TYR A 87 -5.87 6.89 -3.93
N ALA A 88 -5.41 5.69 -4.29
CA ALA A 88 -5.75 5.12 -5.60
C ALA A 88 -7.25 4.92 -5.77
N ALA A 89 -7.92 4.40 -4.73
CA ALA A 89 -9.38 4.26 -4.74
C ALA A 89 -10.10 5.61 -4.89
N LYS A 90 -9.65 6.64 -4.16
CA LYS A 90 -10.18 8.01 -4.29
C LYS A 90 -10.02 8.59 -5.70
N GLY A 91 -8.96 8.20 -6.42
CA GLY A 91 -8.72 8.64 -7.79
C GLY A 91 -9.46 7.85 -8.87
N VAL A 92 -10.00 6.67 -8.53
CA VAL A 92 -10.56 5.71 -9.49
C VAL A 92 -12.05 5.44 -9.26
N LEU A 93 -12.47 5.27 -8.00
CA LEU A 93 -13.85 4.97 -7.64
C LEU A 93 -14.70 6.26 -7.57
N PRO A 94 -16.03 6.16 -7.72
CA PRO A 94 -16.94 7.25 -7.35
C PRO A 94 -16.82 7.54 -5.86
N ASP A 95 -17.44 8.62 -5.39
CA ASP A 95 -17.47 8.94 -3.97
C ASP A 95 -18.06 7.78 -3.16
N PHE A 96 -17.32 7.35 -2.15
CA PHE A 96 -17.66 6.28 -1.24
C PHE A 96 -17.37 6.70 0.21
N ASP A 97 -17.99 6.00 1.17
CA ASP A 97 -17.73 6.19 2.60
C ASP A 97 -16.61 5.22 3.04
N PRO A 98 -15.42 5.71 3.40
CA PRO A 98 -14.32 4.83 3.78
C PRO A 98 -14.46 4.33 5.21
N ASP A 99 -14.36 3.03 5.43
CA ASP A 99 -14.24 2.39 6.73
C ASP A 99 -12.78 1.94 6.95
N PRO A 100 -11.97 2.68 7.73
CA PRO A 100 -10.60 2.29 8.03
C PRO A 100 -10.57 0.98 8.82
N THR A 101 -10.03 -0.05 8.21
CA THR A 101 -10.04 -1.42 8.73
C THR A 101 -8.64 -2.03 8.64
N TYR A 102 -8.22 -2.75 9.68
CA TYR A 102 -6.98 -3.54 9.60
C TYR A 102 -7.06 -4.50 8.41
N PHE A 103 -6.02 -4.54 7.58
CA PHE A 103 -6.10 -5.18 6.27
C PHE A 103 -6.47 -6.68 6.30
N LEU A 104 -6.15 -7.39 7.39
CA LEU A 104 -6.53 -8.81 7.56
C LEU A 104 -8.01 -8.99 7.88
N ASP A 105 -8.69 -7.98 8.42
CA ASP A 105 -10.10 -8.05 8.84
C ASP A 105 -11.05 -7.66 7.70
N ILE A 106 -10.53 -7.03 6.62
CA ILE A 106 -11.33 -6.59 5.47
C ILE A 106 -12.14 -7.73 4.85
N PRO A 107 -11.58 -8.94 4.61
CA PRO A 107 -12.35 -10.04 4.04
C PRO A 107 -13.58 -10.42 4.88
N GLU A 108 -13.43 -10.51 6.20
CA GLU A 108 -14.51 -10.87 7.11
C GLU A 108 -15.63 -9.82 7.12
N LYS A 109 -15.27 -8.54 7.18
CA LYS A 109 -16.24 -7.43 7.12
C LYS A 109 -17.06 -7.42 5.83
N VAL A 110 -16.42 -7.71 4.70
CA VAL A 110 -17.14 -7.80 3.40
C VAL A 110 -18.07 -9.01 3.37
N LEU A 111 -17.61 -10.18 3.85
CA LEU A 111 -18.41 -11.42 3.84
C LEU A 111 -19.57 -11.36 4.83
N SER A 112 -19.42 -10.70 5.97
CA SER A 112 -20.49 -10.51 6.95
C SER A 112 -21.52 -9.46 6.52
N GLY A 113 -21.22 -8.63 5.50
CA GLY A 113 -22.07 -7.53 5.07
C GLY A 113 -21.99 -6.30 5.99
N GLU A 114 -21.00 -6.22 6.87
CA GLU A 114 -20.73 -5.02 7.69
C GLU A 114 -20.35 -3.82 6.81
N VAL A 115 -19.68 -4.09 5.70
CA VAL A 115 -19.35 -3.13 4.64
C VAL A 115 -19.82 -3.63 3.28
N ASP A 116 -20.06 -2.72 2.35
CA ASP A 116 -20.54 -3.05 1.01
C ASP A 116 -19.43 -3.63 0.11
N ALA A 117 -18.19 -3.17 0.30
CA ALA A 117 -17.01 -3.58 -0.46
C ALA A 117 -15.74 -3.43 0.39
N GLY A 118 -14.62 -3.94 -0.12
CA GLY A 118 -13.32 -3.80 0.53
C GLY A 118 -12.18 -3.63 -0.47
N ILE A 119 -11.08 -3.05 -0.01
CA ILE A 119 -9.84 -2.88 -0.78
C ILE A 119 -8.79 -3.81 -0.21
N LEU A 120 -8.44 -4.84 -0.97
CA LEU A 120 -7.40 -5.80 -0.58
C LEU A 120 -6.03 -5.34 -1.08
N ILE A 121 -5.06 -5.54 -0.21
CA ILE A 121 -3.62 -5.35 -0.48
C ILE A 121 -2.88 -6.67 -0.20
N HIS A 122 -1.57 -6.72 -0.42
CA HIS A 122 -0.71 -7.89 -0.23
C HIS A 122 -1.13 -9.08 -1.13
N GLU A 123 -0.79 -10.29 -0.74
CA GLU A 123 -0.97 -11.49 -1.58
C GLU A 123 -2.43 -11.76 -1.92
N LEU A 124 -3.34 -11.40 -1.03
CA LEU A 124 -4.77 -11.67 -1.22
C LEU A 124 -5.38 -10.85 -2.38
N GLN A 125 -4.79 -9.70 -2.73
CA GLN A 125 -5.21 -8.92 -3.91
C GLN A 125 -5.05 -9.69 -5.23
N MET A 126 -4.09 -10.64 -5.28
CA MET A 126 -3.83 -11.42 -6.48
C MET A 126 -4.94 -12.43 -6.77
N ASP A 127 -5.48 -13.05 -5.73
CA ASP A 127 -6.56 -14.03 -5.84
C ASP A 127 -7.54 -13.92 -4.65
N PRO A 128 -8.47 -12.96 -4.68
CA PRO A 128 -9.47 -12.76 -3.63
C PRO A 128 -10.42 -13.97 -3.45
N SER A 129 -10.54 -14.85 -4.46
CA SER A 129 -11.40 -16.04 -4.38
C SER A 129 -10.95 -17.00 -3.28
N ARG A 130 -9.67 -16.98 -2.91
CA ARG A 130 -9.13 -17.76 -1.78
C ARG A 130 -9.73 -17.37 -0.43
N ALA A 131 -10.23 -16.14 -0.32
CA ALA A 131 -11.00 -15.67 0.84
C ALA A 131 -12.52 -15.69 0.59
N GLY A 132 -13.00 -16.36 -0.46
CA GLY A 132 -14.41 -16.42 -0.79
C GLY A 132 -14.98 -15.10 -1.35
N LEU A 133 -14.16 -14.18 -1.77
CA LEU A 133 -14.57 -12.86 -2.26
C LEU A 133 -14.57 -12.81 -3.79
N ARG A 134 -15.43 -11.95 -4.34
CA ARG A 134 -15.46 -11.66 -5.77
C ARG A 134 -14.73 -10.33 -6.05
N LYS A 135 -13.75 -10.38 -6.95
CA LYS A 135 -13.05 -9.18 -7.44
C LYS A 135 -14.00 -8.38 -8.32
N LEU A 136 -14.23 -7.12 -7.96
CA LEU A 136 -15.02 -6.19 -8.75
C LEU A 136 -14.14 -5.49 -9.79
N THR A 137 -12.99 -4.98 -9.36
CA THR A 137 -11.99 -4.35 -10.22
C THR A 137 -10.60 -4.38 -9.58
N ASP A 138 -9.61 -3.90 -10.34
CA ASP A 138 -8.22 -3.74 -9.92
C ASP A 138 -7.83 -2.27 -10.06
N LEU A 139 -7.43 -1.64 -8.95
CA LEU A 139 -7.13 -0.21 -8.94
C LEU A 139 -5.93 0.15 -9.83
N GLY A 140 -4.94 -0.74 -9.93
CA GLY A 140 -3.78 -0.50 -10.82
C GLY A 140 -4.16 -0.56 -12.29
N THR A 141 -5.07 -1.50 -12.66
CA THR A 141 -5.62 -1.57 -14.02
C THR A 141 -6.41 -0.31 -14.37
N GLU A 142 -7.30 0.14 -13.48
CA GLU A 142 -8.12 1.34 -13.71
C GLU A 142 -7.26 2.61 -13.72
N TRP A 143 -6.30 2.70 -12.79
CA TRP A 143 -5.32 3.78 -12.77
C TRP A 143 -4.55 3.90 -14.09
N ARG A 144 -4.09 2.76 -14.63
CA ARG A 144 -3.39 2.72 -15.91
C ARG A 144 -4.25 3.23 -17.06
N LYS A 145 -5.55 2.88 -17.07
CA LYS A 145 -6.51 3.37 -18.08
C LYS A 145 -6.71 4.88 -18.01
N LEU A 146 -6.83 5.42 -16.79
CA LEU A 146 -7.13 6.84 -16.58
C LEU A 146 -5.90 7.74 -16.81
N TYR A 147 -4.75 7.35 -16.30
CA TYR A 147 -3.57 8.22 -16.25
C TYR A 147 -2.45 7.79 -17.19
N ASN A 148 -2.51 6.60 -17.75
CA ASN A 148 -1.44 5.98 -18.56
C ASN A 148 -0.07 5.95 -17.85
N LEU A 149 -0.07 5.80 -16.54
CA LEU A 149 1.10 5.75 -15.66
C LEU A 149 1.05 4.51 -14.77
N PRO A 150 2.20 3.96 -14.36
CA PRO A 150 2.23 2.98 -13.27
C PRO A 150 1.70 3.58 -11.97
N LEU A 151 1.08 2.75 -11.13
CA LEU A 151 0.56 3.14 -9.82
C LEU A 151 1.68 3.04 -8.76
N PRO A 152 2.15 4.15 -8.17
CA PRO A 152 3.12 4.10 -7.10
C PRO A 152 2.44 3.63 -5.80
N LEU A 153 2.93 2.52 -5.23
CA LEU A 153 2.32 1.90 -4.05
C LEU A 153 3.10 2.15 -2.78
N GLY A 154 4.38 1.77 -2.75
CA GLY A 154 5.22 1.91 -1.58
C GLY A 154 6.66 2.26 -1.92
N GLY A 155 7.37 2.78 -0.94
CA GLY A 155 8.79 3.11 -1.04
C GLY A 155 9.45 3.08 0.33
N ASN A 156 10.77 3.14 0.33
CA ASN A 156 11.56 3.26 1.54
C ASN A 156 12.04 4.69 1.71
N VAL A 157 12.01 5.18 2.93
CA VAL A 157 12.49 6.52 3.29
C VAL A 157 13.52 6.43 4.42
N ILE A 158 14.42 7.41 4.45
CA ILE A 158 15.44 7.56 5.47
C ILE A 158 15.39 8.96 6.07
N ASN A 159 15.39 9.05 7.41
CA ASN A 159 15.25 10.31 8.11
C ASN A 159 16.49 11.19 7.92
N ARG A 160 16.26 12.46 7.55
CA ARG A 160 17.30 13.46 7.29
C ARG A 160 18.13 13.80 8.52
N ARG A 161 17.62 13.55 9.75
CA ARG A 161 18.34 13.77 11.01
C ARG A 161 19.65 12.98 11.12
N LEU A 162 19.80 11.89 10.35
CA LEU A 162 21.03 11.10 10.30
C LEU A 162 22.20 11.82 9.61
N GLY A 163 21.90 12.89 8.88
CA GLY A 163 22.87 13.59 8.04
C GLY A 163 23.16 12.89 6.71
N PRO A 164 23.63 13.65 5.71
CA PRO A 164 23.74 13.18 4.34
C PRO A 164 24.69 11.98 4.16
N GLU A 165 25.81 11.98 4.89
CA GLU A 165 26.82 10.91 4.77
C GLU A 165 26.26 9.57 5.23
N LEU A 166 25.60 9.53 6.41
CA LEU A 166 25.02 8.29 6.95
C LEU A 166 23.84 7.85 6.10
N CYS A 167 23.00 8.78 5.63
CA CYS A 167 21.91 8.46 4.71
C CYS A 167 22.42 7.78 3.43
N GLN A 168 23.51 8.29 2.85
CA GLN A 168 24.11 7.69 1.67
C GLN A 168 24.69 6.29 1.96
N GLN A 169 25.35 6.13 3.10
CA GLN A 169 25.93 4.84 3.51
C GLN A 169 24.84 3.78 3.70
N VAL A 170 23.76 4.11 4.41
CA VAL A 170 22.63 3.20 4.65
C VAL A 170 21.91 2.88 3.34
N GLY A 171 21.69 3.88 2.47
CA GLY A 171 21.11 3.66 1.15
C GLY A 171 21.92 2.68 0.29
N ASN A 172 23.24 2.79 0.30
CA ASN A 172 24.13 1.87 -0.41
C ASN A 172 24.08 0.46 0.18
N LEU A 173 24.01 0.32 1.50
CA LEU A 173 23.86 -1.00 2.16
C LEU A 173 22.52 -1.65 1.80
N LEU A 174 21.43 -0.90 1.81
CA LEU A 174 20.12 -1.41 1.41
C LEU A 174 20.14 -1.88 -0.04
N LYS A 175 20.76 -1.12 -0.94
CA LYS A 175 20.94 -1.49 -2.34
C LYS A 175 21.69 -2.82 -2.46
N GLN A 176 22.84 -2.94 -1.81
CA GLN A 176 23.64 -4.18 -1.82
C GLN A 176 22.86 -5.38 -1.27
N SER A 177 22.09 -5.19 -0.19
CA SER A 177 21.23 -6.23 0.38
C SER A 177 20.16 -6.72 -0.60
N ILE A 178 19.52 -5.80 -1.31
CA ILE A 178 18.51 -6.14 -2.33
C ILE A 178 19.16 -6.88 -3.51
N GLU A 179 20.28 -6.39 -4.02
CA GLU A 179 21.03 -7.01 -5.12
C GLU A 179 21.48 -8.43 -4.74
N TRP A 180 21.98 -8.60 -3.53
CA TRP A 180 22.35 -9.93 -3.01
C TRP A 180 21.15 -10.87 -2.91
N GLY A 181 20.02 -10.40 -2.36
CA GLY A 181 18.79 -11.19 -2.25
C GLY A 181 18.22 -11.59 -3.63
N LEU A 182 18.33 -10.72 -4.64
CA LEU A 182 17.92 -11.03 -6.01
C LEU A 182 18.83 -12.08 -6.67
N ALA A 183 20.14 -12.00 -6.42
CA ALA A 183 21.12 -12.96 -6.95
C ALA A 183 21.04 -14.35 -6.26
N SER A 184 20.48 -14.41 -5.03
CA SER A 184 20.41 -15.63 -4.21
C SER A 184 19.02 -16.28 -4.19
N ARG A 185 18.16 -15.99 -5.16
CA ARG A 185 16.77 -16.52 -5.24
C ARG A 185 16.67 -18.05 -5.40
N GLU A 186 17.74 -18.72 -5.78
CA GLU A 186 17.79 -20.18 -6.02
C GLU A 186 18.36 -20.99 -4.85
N SER A 187 18.60 -20.36 -3.70
CA SER A 187 19.14 -21.04 -2.51
C SER A 187 18.12 -21.21 -1.40
#